data_aabbe3a9f356b6681686a0f24f7011f5
#
_entry.id   aabbe3a9f356b6681686a0f24f7011f5
#
_cell.length_a   1.000
_cell.length_b   1.000
_cell.length_c   1.000
_cell.angle_alpha   90.00
_cell.angle_beta   90.00
_cell.angle_gamma   90.00
#
_symmetry.space_group_name_H-M   'P 1'
#
loop_
_entity.id
_entity.type
_entity.pdbx_description
1 polymer ?
#
loop_
_entity_poly.entity_id
_entity_poly.type
_entity_poly.pdbx_seq_one_letter_code
_entity_poly.pdbx_strand_id
1 'polypeptide(L)'
;MPNPFVHVELQTSDVEKAKKFYQGLFKWELEEMPGMDYTMIKVGSGTGGGMMKSPMPGVPSHWMAYVGVDDVAASLKKAKSLGAQVCLEATDVGGHGIMGVFIDPTGAALALWQEMKKK
;
A
#
# COMPACT_ATOMS: atom_id res chain seq x y z
N MET A 1 -16.30 -12.66 -0.85
CA MET A 1 -15.00 -12.84 -1.52
C MET A 1 -13.90 -12.92 -0.49
N PRO A 2 -12.94 -13.84 -0.68
CA PRO A 2 -11.76 -13.82 0.18
C PRO A 2 -11.02 -12.50 0.05
N ASN A 3 -10.20 -12.21 1.03
CA ASN A 3 -9.47 -10.94 1.09
C ASN A 3 -7.99 -11.18 0.83
N PRO A 4 -7.56 -11.23 -0.44
CA PRO A 4 -6.16 -11.50 -0.76
C PRO A 4 -5.26 -10.31 -0.47
N PHE A 5 -3.99 -10.58 -0.25
CA PHE A 5 -2.99 -9.53 -0.32
C PHE A 5 -2.85 -9.13 -1.80
N VAL A 6 -3.03 -7.86 -2.09
CA VAL A 6 -3.06 -7.39 -3.49
C VAL A 6 -1.89 -6.49 -3.85
N HIS A 7 -1.13 -6.05 -2.86
CA HIS A 7 -0.06 -5.08 -3.09
C HIS A 7 0.86 -5.03 -1.88
N VAL A 8 2.16 -4.82 -2.10
CA VAL A 8 3.10 -4.60 -1.00
C VAL A 8 3.89 -3.35 -1.33
N GLU A 9 3.88 -2.39 -0.42
CA GLU A 9 4.42 -1.07 -0.69
C GLU A 9 5.57 -0.74 0.24
N LEU A 10 6.69 -0.32 -0.32
CA LEU A 10 7.79 0.21 0.46
C LEU A 10 7.60 1.70 0.65
N GLN A 11 7.56 2.13 1.90
CA GLN A 11 7.58 3.55 2.24
C GLN A 11 8.95 3.83 2.83
N THR A 12 9.74 4.62 2.12
CA THR A 12 11.15 4.77 2.46
C THR A 12 11.55 6.24 2.53
N SER A 13 12.56 6.52 3.32
CA SER A 13 13.11 7.86 3.42
C SER A 13 13.96 8.24 2.21
N ASP A 14 14.41 7.24 1.42
CA ASP A 14 15.29 7.49 0.27
C ASP A 14 14.98 6.49 -0.84
N VAL A 15 14.09 6.92 -1.76
CA VAL A 15 13.62 6.07 -2.86
C VAL A 15 14.76 5.67 -3.80
N GLU A 16 15.64 6.61 -4.15
CA GLU A 16 16.71 6.30 -5.09
C GLU A 16 17.68 5.27 -4.54
N LYS A 17 18.00 5.37 -3.27
CA LYS A 17 18.88 4.41 -2.61
C LYS A 17 18.22 3.03 -2.54
N ALA A 18 16.91 3.01 -2.24
CA ALA A 18 16.16 1.75 -2.19
C ALA A 18 16.09 1.10 -3.57
N LYS A 19 15.85 1.90 -4.63
CA LYS A 19 15.82 1.37 -6.00
C LYS A 19 17.11 0.65 -6.35
N LYS A 20 18.23 1.30 -6.08
CA LYS A 20 19.55 0.70 -6.39
C LYS A 20 19.76 -0.60 -5.63
N PHE A 21 19.38 -0.62 -4.36
CA PHE A 21 19.54 -1.81 -3.56
C PHE A 21 18.73 -2.99 -4.10
N TYR A 22 17.44 -2.77 -4.33
CA TYR A 22 16.56 -3.86 -4.73
C TYR A 22 16.80 -4.31 -6.16
N GLN A 23 17.17 -3.40 -7.07
CA GLN A 23 17.53 -3.79 -8.43
C GLN A 23 18.80 -4.60 -8.46
N GLY A 24 19.73 -4.35 -7.54
CA GLY A 24 20.94 -5.15 -7.44
C GLY A 24 20.71 -6.52 -6.83
N LEU A 25 19.66 -6.65 -6.03
CA LEU A 25 19.39 -7.90 -5.29
C LEU A 25 18.43 -8.82 -6.04
N PHE A 26 17.37 -8.26 -6.63
CA PHE A 26 16.32 -9.03 -7.28
C PHE A 26 16.16 -8.63 -8.73
N LYS A 27 15.55 -9.52 -9.52
CA LYS A 27 15.22 -9.22 -10.92
C LYS A 27 13.88 -8.52 -11.03
N TRP A 28 13.68 -7.50 -10.23
CA TRP A 28 12.46 -6.70 -10.25
C TRP A 28 12.58 -5.60 -11.29
N GLU A 29 11.48 -5.34 -11.99
CA GLU A 29 11.37 -4.20 -12.87
C GLU A 29 10.72 -3.06 -12.11
N LEU A 30 11.37 -1.90 -12.10
CA LEU A 30 10.84 -0.71 -11.44
C LEU A 30 10.39 0.28 -12.51
N GLU A 31 9.14 0.73 -12.41
CA GLU A 31 8.54 1.61 -13.40
C GLU A 31 7.92 2.81 -12.70
N GLU A 32 8.39 4.01 -13.05
CA GLU A 32 7.83 5.23 -12.48
C GLU A 32 6.48 5.52 -13.11
N MET A 33 5.51 5.88 -12.28
CA MET A 33 4.18 6.23 -12.77
C MET A 33 4.14 7.70 -13.16
N PRO A 34 3.72 8.00 -14.39
CA PRO A 34 3.65 9.39 -14.84
C PRO A 34 2.71 10.21 -13.95
N GLY A 35 3.17 11.40 -13.56
CA GLY A 35 2.37 12.31 -12.77
C GLY A 35 2.22 11.96 -11.30
N MET A 36 2.91 10.92 -10.83
CA MET A 36 2.86 10.50 -9.43
C MET A 36 4.28 10.24 -8.93
N ASP A 37 4.53 10.56 -7.66
CA ASP A 37 5.78 10.20 -7.00
C ASP A 37 5.70 8.76 -6.51
N TYR A 38 5.54 7.84 -7.44
CA TYR A 38 5.32 6.45 -7.13
C TYR A 38 6.02 5.56 -8.16
N THR A 39 6.68 4.53 -7.69
CA THR A 39 7.36 3.56 -8.53
C THR A 39 6.66 2.21 -8.39
N MET A 40 6.22 1.63 -9.50
CA MET A 40 5.65 0.29 -9.49
C MET A 40 6.76 -0.74 -9.47
N ILE A 41 6.57 -1.79 -8.69
CA ILE A 41 7.50 -2.92 -8.61
C ILE A 41 6.87 -4.12 -9.28
N LYS A 42 7.45 -4.54 -10.40
CA LYS A 42 7.00 -5.73 -11.13
C LYS A 42 7.88 -6.90 -10.72
N VAL A 43 7.26 -7.91 -10.16
CA VAL A 43 8.00 -9.04 -9.57
C VAL A 43 8.01 -10.29 -10.44
N GLY A 44 7.39 -10.23 -11.63
CA GLY A 44 7.33 -11.36 -12.55
C GLY A 44 6.01 -12.12 -12.44
N SER A 45 5.69 -12.61 -11.28
CA SER A 45 4.41 -13.30 -11.04
C SER A 45 4.03 -13.14 -9.57
N GLY A 46 2.76 -13.29 -9.28
CA GLY A 46 2.25 -13.12 -7.93
C GLY A 46 1.97 -11.65 -7.60
N THR A 47 1.95 -11.35 -6.32
CA THR A 47 1.62 -10.02 -5.85
C THR A 47 2.78 -9.06 -6.08
N GLY A 48 2.51 -8.01 -6.84
CA GLY A 48 3.49 -6.95 -7.06
C GLY A 48 3.45 -5.91 -5.96
N GLY A 49 4.14 -4.81 -6.20
CA GLY A 49 4.22 -3.79 -5.19
C GLY A 49 4.51 -2.41 -5.75
N GLY A 50 4.88 -1.54 -4.85
CA GLY A 50 5.22 -0.17 -5.19
C GLY A 50 6.20 0.39 -4.19
N MET A 51 6.69 1.57 -4.49
CA MET A 51 7.70 2.23 -3.68
C MET A 51 7.45 3.73 -3.71
N MET A 52 7.50 4.36 -2.55
CA MET A 52 7.30 5.80 -2.46
C MET A 52 8.06 6.36 -1.28
N LYS A 53 8.27 7.67 -1.31
CA LYS A 53 8.84 8.33 -0.15
C LYS A 53 7.81 8.31 0.99
N SER A 54 8.29 8.04 2.19
CA SER A 54 7.41 8.01 3.36
C SER A 54 6.67 9.35 3.49
N PRO A 55 5.34 9.34 3.58
CA PRO A 55 4.58 10.58 3.70
C PRO A 55 4.64 11.20 5.09
N MET A 56 5.11 10.45 6.07
CA MET A 56 5.12 10.94 7.45
C MET A 56 6.54 11.07 7.96
N PRO A 57 6.98 12.28 8.36
CA PRO A 57 8.31 12.46 8.94
C PRO A 57 8.46 11.67 10.23
N GLY A 58 9.64 11.12 10.43
CA GLY A 58 9.94 10.39 11.66
C GLY A 58 9.51 8.95 11.70
N VAL A 59 8.81 8.48 10.67
CA VAL A 59 8.43 7.07 10.55
C VAL A 59 9.55 6.32 9.85
N PRO A 60 10.08 5.25 10.43
CA PRO A 60 11.14 4.48 9.77
C PRO A 60 10.67 3.87 8.46
N SER A 61 11.61 3.66 7.55
CA SER A 61 11.30 2.95 6.30
C SER A 61 10.73 1.58 6.63
N HIS A 62 9.69 1.18 5.92
CA HIS A 62 9.00 -0.08 6.20
C HIS A 62 8.20 -0.52 4.99
N TRP A 63 7.80 -1.79 5.01
CA TRP A 63 6.91 -2.35 4.01
C TRP A 63 5.49 -2.37 4.56
N MET A 64 4.53 -2.04 3.71
CA MET A 64 3.10 -2.05 4.07
C MET A 64 2.37 -2.99 3.13
N ALA A 65 1.70 -3.99 3.67
CA ALA A 65 0.87 -4.89 2.89
C ALA A 65 -0.51 -4.29 2.70
N TYR A 66 -1.12 -4.57 1.55
CA TYR A 66 -2.48 -4.13 1.23
C TYR A 66 -3.37 -5.35 1.04
N VAL A 67 -4.54 -5.32 1.64
CA VAL A 67 -5.55 -6.37 1.52
C VAL A 67 -6.70 -5.87 0.65
N GLY A 68 -7.12 -6.68 -0.31
CA GLY A 68 -8.25 -6.32 -1.18
C GLY A 68 -9.57 -6.46 -0.46
N VAL A 69 -10.42 -5.44 -0.56
CA VAL A 69 -11.76 -5.44 0.01
C VAL A 69 -12.74 -4.85 -0.99
N ASP A 70 -14.01 -5.14 -0.81
CA ASP A 70 -15.06 -4.61 -1.69
C ASP A 70 -15.39 -3.16 -1.38
N ASP A 71 -15.22 -2.74 -0.12
CA ASP A 71 -15.60 -1.41 0.33
C ASP A 71 -14.70 -1.00 1.49
N VAL A 72 -13.75 -0.10 1.19
CA VAL A 72 -12.78 0.33 2.20
C VAL A 72 -13.47 1.07 3.35
N ALA A 73 -14.40 1.97 3.05
CA ALA A 73 -15.07 2.73 4.12
C ALA A 73 -15.81 1.81 5.08
N ALA A 74 -16.54 0.83 4.56
CA ALA A 74 -17.26 -0.12 5.39
C ALA A 74 -16.30 -1.01 6.19
N SER A 75 -15.20 -1.42 5.57
CA SER A 75 -14.20 -2.26 6.22
C SER A 75 -13.52 -1.52 7.38
N LEU A 76 -13.21 -0.24 7.19
CA LEU A 76 -12.60 0.57 8.25
C LEU A 76 -13.57 0.76 9.41
N LYS A 77 -14.86 0.97 9.12
CA LYS A 77 -15.86 1.09 10.16
C LYS A 77 -15.96 -0.19 10.98
N LYS A 78 -15.94 -1.33 10.30
CA LYS A 78 -15.97 -2.62 10.98
C LYS A 78 -14.70 -2.82 11.79
N ALA A 79 -13.54 -2.44 11.25
CA ALA A 79 -12.27 -2.56 11.97
C ALA A 79 -12.31 -1.78 13.28
N LYS A 80 -12.85 -0.57 13.26
CA LYS A 80 -13.02 0.20 14.50
C LYS A 80 -13.86 -0.54 15.52
N SER A 81 -14.94 -1.16 15.07
CA SER A 81 -15.81 -1.90 15.99
C SER A 81 -15.13 -3.12 16.59
N LEU A 82 -14.08 -3.60 15.93
CA LEU A 82 -13.30 -4.75 16.39
C LEU A 82 -12.03 -4.35 17.16
N GLY A 83 -11.86 -3.05 17.43
CA GLY A 83 -10.76 -2.57 18.27
C GLY A 83 -9.59 -1.95 17.55
N ALA A 84 -9.66 -1.79 16.23
CA ALA A 84 -8.59 -1.15 15.48
C ALA A 84 -8.67 0.37 15.57
N GLN A 85 -7.53 1.00 15.32
CA GLN A 85 -7.45 2.46 15.22
C GLN A 85 -7.24 2.82 13.75
N VAL A 86 -8.12 3.63 13.19
CA VAL A 86 -8.01 4.06 11.79
C VAL A 86 -7.01 5.21 11.70
N CYS A 87 -5.98 5.01 10.86
CA CYS A 87 -4.95 6.03 10.62
C CYS A 87 -5.24 6.85 9.40
N LEU A 88 -5.86 6.24 8.38
CA LEU A 88 -6.23 6.92 7.15
C LEU A 88 -7.61 6.44 6.74
N GLU A 89 -8.55 7.36 6.65
CA GLU A 89 -9.91 7.04 6.19
C GLU A 89 -9.89 6.78 4.68
N ALA A 90 -11.01 6.25 4.15
CA ALA A 90 -11.12 5.92 2.74
C ALA A 90 -10.68 7.11 1.87
N THR A 91 -9.68 6.89 1.05
CA THR A 91 -9.05 7.94 0.24
C THR A 91 -8.92 7.48 -1.20
N ASP A 92 -9.40 8.29 -2.14
CA ASP A 92 -9.27 8.03 -3.56
C ASP A 92 -7.82 8.26 -3.99
N VAL A 93 -7.25 7.26 -4.66
CA VAL A 93 -5.86 7.34 -5.13
C VAL A 93 -5.87 7.55 -6.65
N GLY A 94 -6.05 8.81 -7.05
CA GLY A 94 -5.96 9.19 -8.45
C GLY A 94 -6.90 8.46 -9.38
N GLY A 95 -8.06 8.03 -8.91
CA GLY A 95 -9.02 7.30 -9.74
C GLY A 95 -8.69 5.83 -9.93
N HIS A 96 -7.57 5.36 -9.41
CA HIS A 96 -7.16 3.95 -9.53
C HIS A 96 -7.84 3.05 -8.52
N GLY A 97 -8.13 3.58 -7.36
CA GLY A 97 -8.76 2.82 -6.29
C GLY A 97 -8.91 3.65 -5.04
N ILE A 98 -9.42 3.02 -4.01
CA ILE A 98 -9.62 3.65 -2.70
C ILE A 98 -8.76 2.89 -1.70
N MET A 99 -8.04 3.62 -0.86
CA MET A 99 -7.22 2.99 0.17
C MET A 99 -7.59 3.50 1.55
N GLY A 100 -7.19 2.75 2.56
CA GLY A 100 -7.29 3.16 3.94
C GLY A 100 -6.22 2.42 4.74
N VAL A 101 -5.94 2.90 5.94
CA VAL A 101 -4.92 2.29 6.80
C VAL A 101 -5.44 2.24 8.22
N PHE A 102 -5.20 1.13 8.89
CA PHE A 102 -5.51 1.00 10.30
C PHE A 102 -4.36 0.37 11.06
N ILE A 103 -4.39 0.55 12.38
CA ILE A 103 -3.51 -0.16 13.31
C ILE A 103 -4.39 -1.20 14.00
N ASP A 104 -4.00 -2.47 13.92
CA ASP A 104 -4.80 -3.53 14.53
C ASP A 104 -4.67 -3.51 16.05
N PRO A 105 -5.49 -4.31 16.78
CA PRO A 105 -5.44 -4.29 18.24
C PRO A 105 -4.10 -4.68 18.85
N THR A 106 -3.19 -5.26 18.06
CA THR A 106 -1.85 -5.62 18.57
C THR A 106 -0.80 -4.56 18.23
N GLY A 107 -1.17 -3.52 17.51
CA GLY A 107 -0.26 -2.44 17.15
C GLY A 107 0.36 -2.53 15.77
N ALA A 108 -0.09 -3.45 14.92
CA ALA A 108 0.45 -3.60 13.57
C ALA A 108 -0.37 -2.81 12.55
N ALA A 109 0.30 -2.15 11.62
CA ALA A 109 -0.35 -1.40 10.56
C ALA A 109 -0.65 -2.29 9.37
N LEU A 110 -1.80 -2.06 8.74
CA LEU A 110 -2.19 -2.76 7.52
C LEU A 110 -3.00 -1.80 6.65
N ALA A 111 -2.85 -1.91 5.34
CA ALA A 111 -3.59 -1.08 4.41
C ALA A 111 -4.68 -1.91 3.72
N LEU A 112 -5.73 -1.22 3.31
CA LEU A 112 -6.84 -1.80 2.55
C LEU A 112 -6.87 -1.17 1.17
N TRP A 113 -7.34 -1.94 0.20
CA TRP A 113 -7.43 -1.48 -1.18
C TRP A 113 -8.76 -1.92 -1.79
N GLN A 114 -9.43 -0.98 -2.43
CA GLN A 114 -10.66 -1.22 -3.16
C GLN A 114 -10.44 -0.77 -4.59
N GLU A 115 -10.47 -1.70 -5.52
CA GLU A 115 -10.25 -1.39 -6.91
C GLU A 115 -11.44 -0.62 -7.48
N MET A 116 -11.17 0.43 -8.27
CA MET A 116 -12.24 1.16 -8.93
C MET A 116 -12.81 0.32 -10.06
N LYS A 117 -14.12 0.21 -10.09
CA LYS A 117 -14.79 -0.56 -11.13
C LYS A 117 -14.75 0.20 -12.45
N LYS A 118 -14.36 -0.48 -13.50
CA LYS A 118 -14.45 0.06 -14.84
C LYS A 118 -15.87 -0.13 -15.35
N LYS A 119 -16.36 0.85 -16.06
CA LYS A 119 -17.67 0.76 -16.69
C LYS A 119 -17.52 0.49 -18.16
#